data_eab0c468a91da6f9dae7458172db8790
#
_entry.id   eab0c468a91da6f9dae7458172db8790
#
_cell.length_a   1.000
_cell.length_b   1.000
_cell.length_c   1.000
_cell.angle_alpha   90.00
_cell.angle_beta   90.00
_cell.angle_gamma   90.00
#
_symmetry.space_group_name_H-M   'P 1'
#
loop_
_entity.id
_entity.type
_entity.pdbx_description
1 polymer ?
#
loop_
_entity_poly.entity_id
_entity_poly.type
_entity_poly.pdbx_seq_one_letter_code
_entity_poly.pdbx_strand_id
1 'polypeptide(L)'
;MERIQTDVLVIGGGSGGLSVAAGAVQMGARVVLLEGHKMGGDCLNYGCVPSKALLAAAAVAHGQGGNAAMGVGPGKTTASYGKAKDVVASVIDQIAPHDSVERFDGLGVTVIEDYGHFISPTEVQAGERVITARRIVIATGSSPFVPPIPGLSDVPYYTNETIFDLRARPDHLLIIGGGPIGMEMAQAHRRLGSKVTVIEGQQVFAKDDPELAAILVQKLRDEGIEIVEGALAQSVSGTGGDVTVSTSGGEFHGTHLLMAVGRKVNIERLNLEAAGIAFDRSGIKVDAGLRSSNRRVYAIGDVAGGLQFTH
;
A
#
# COMPACT_ATOMS: atom_id res chain seq x y z
N MET A 1 -7.36 -32.53 11.66
CA MET A 1 -6.60 -31.70 10.70
C MET A 1 -6.64 -32.35 9.33
N GLU A 2 -7.16 -31.65 8.36
CA GLU A 2 -7.17 -32.04 6.95
C GLU A 2 -5.75 -31.91 6.37
N ARG A 3 -5.29 -32.92 5.59
CA ARG A 3 -3.99 -32.87 4.93
C ARG A 3 -4.13 -32.72 3.43
N ILE A 4 -3.54 -31.65 2.87
CA ILE A 4 -3.59 -31.32 1.45
C ILE A 4 -2.17 -31.47 0.87
N GLN A 5 -2.08 -32.14 -0.31
CA GLN A 5 -0.84 -32.22 -1.07
C GLN A 5 -1.01 -31.49 -2.41
N THR A 6 -0.09 -30.58 -2.71
CA THR A 6 -0.12 -29.76 -3.92
C THR A 6 1.26 -29.64 -4.58
N ASP A 7 1.33 -29.18 -5.82
CA ASP A 7 2.58 -28.92 -6.52
C ASP A 7 3.14 -27.56 -6.13
N VAL A 8 2.27 -26.52 -6.04
CA VAL A 8 2.62 -25.16 -5.66
C VAL A 8 1.67 -24.68 -4.57
N LEU A 9 2.22 -24.18 -3.48
CA LEU A 9 1.51 -23.41 -2.46
C LEU A 9 1.93 -21.95 -2.59
N VAL A 10 0.97 -21.04 -2.70
CA VAL A 10 1.18 -19.59 -2.69
C VAL A 10 0.62 -19.03 -1.40
N ILE A 11 1.39 -18.22 -0.67
CA ILE A 11 0.98 -17.54 0.55
C ILE A 11 0.90 -16.05 0.27
N GLY A 12 -0.31 -15.53 0.16
CA GLY A 12 -0.67 -14.15 -0.18
C GLY A 12 -1.34 -14.03 -1.54
N GLY A 13 -2.55 -13.47 -1.55
CA GLY A 13 -3.41 -13.24 -2.72
C GLY A 13 -3.29 -11.83 -3.29
N GLY A 14 -2.14 -11.17 -3.14
CA GLY A 14 -1.83 -9.91 -3.83
C GLY A 14 -1.34 -10.10 -5.25
N SER A 15 -0.97 -9.03 -5.95
CA SER A 15 -0.57 -9.03 -7.38
C SER A 15 0.48 -10.08 -7.73
N GLY A 16 1.52 -10.23 -6.89
CA GLY A 16 2.56 -11.24 -7.11
C GLY A 16 2.03 -12.67 -6.95
N GLY A 17 1.30 -12.94 -5.85
CA GLY A 17 0.75 -14.26 -5.56
C GLY A 17 -0.27 -14.71 -6.58
N LEU A 18 -1.19 -13.83 -6.99
CA LEU A 18 -2.20 -14.10 -8.02
C LEU A 18 -1.53 -14.42 -9.38
N SER A 19 -0.49 -13.67 -9.75
CA SER A 19 0.27 -13.92 -10.98
C SER A 19 0.92 -15.30 -10.97
N VAL A 20 1.53 -15.70 -9.85
CA VAL A 20 2.12 -17.05 -9.71
C VAL A 20 1.05 -18.13 -9.73
N ALA A 21 -0.06 -17.96 -9.00
CA ALA A 21 -1.12 -18.95 -8.94
C ALA A 21 -1.75 -19.18 -10.33
N ALA A 22 -2.09 -18.10 -11.06
CA ALA A 22 -2.62 -18.17 -12.41
C ALA A 22 -1.63 -18.81 -13.38
N GLY A 23 -0.36 -18.39 -13.36
CA GLY A 23 0.68 -18.96 -14.22
C GLY A 23 0.93 -20.44 -13.95
N ALA A 24 1.01 -20.84 -12.69
CA ALA A 24 1.28 -22.21 -12.31
C ALA A 24 0.13 -23.17 -12.71
N VAL A 25 -1.12 -22.78 -12.50
CA VAL A 25 -2.27 -23.62 -12.90
C VAL A 25 -2.38 -23.75 -14.41
N GLN A 26 -2.08 -22.69 -15.18
CA GLN A 26 -2.04 -22.75 -16.65
C GLN A 26 -0.95 -23.70 -17.18
N MET A 27 0.12 -23.90 -16.40
CA MET A 27 1.18 -24.85 -16.70
C MET A 27 0.86 -26.30 -16.24
N GLY A 28 -0.36 -26.54 -15.75
CA GLY A 28 -0.85 -27.85 -15.32
C GLY A 28 -0.48 -28.23 -13.87
N ALA A 29 0.03 -27.33 -13.06
CA ALA A 29 0.30 -27.59 -11.65
C ALA A 29 -0.99 -27.54 -10.83
N ARG A 30 -1.07 -28.39 -9.80
CA ARG A 30 -2.05 -28.24 -8.72
C ARG A 30 -1.58 -27.10 -7.83
N VAL A 31 -2.44 -26.12 -7.62
CA VAL A 31 -2.11 -24.89 -6.89
C VAL A 31 -3.07 -24.71 -5.71
N VAL A 32 -2.51 -24.43 -4.54
CA VAL A 32 -3.24 -23.90 -3.38
C VAL A 32 -2.78 -22.47 -3.15
N LEU A 33 -3.72 -21.55 -2.98
CA LEU A 33 -3.49 -20.15 -2.64
C LEU A 33 -4.07 -19.87 -1.25
N LEU A 34 -3.28 -19.32 -0.35
CA LEU A 34 -3.73 -18.83 0.95
C LEU A 34 -3.82 -17.31 0.91
N GLU A 35 -4.97 -16.75 1.31
CA GLU A 35 -5.15 -15.33 1.53
C GLU A 35 -5.94 -15.11 2.83
N GLY A 36 -5.31 -14.47 3.79
CA GLY A 36 -5.91 -14.30 5.13
C GLY A 36 -6.65 -12.98 5.32
N HIS A 37 -6.68 -12.09 4.32
CA HIS A 37 -7.31 -10.77 4.44
C HIS A 37 -8.24 -10.45 3.27
N LYS A 38 -7.70 -9.93 2.16
CA LYS A 38 -8.48 -9.57 0.98
C LYS A 38 -7.76 -9.98 -0.30
N MET A 39 -8.45 -10.68 -1.16
CA MET A 39 -7.99 -10.96 -2.50
C MET A 39 -7.66 -9.67 -3.27
N GLY A 40 -6.66 -9.72 -4.15
CA GLY A 40 -6.11 -8.54 -4.85
C GLY A 40 -5.05 -7.77 -4.04
N GLY A 41 -4.95 -8.03 -2.73
CA GLY A 41 -3.94 -7.46 -1.85
C GLY A 41 -3.94 -5.93 -1.79
N ASP A 42 -2.77 -5.34 -1.49
CA ASP A 42 -2.61 -3.90 -1.32
C ASP A 42 -2.93 -3.12 -2.61
N CYS A 43 -2.48 -3.59 -3.76
CA CYS A 43 -2.65 -2.88 -5.04
C CYS A 43 -4.12 -2.59 -5.36
N LEU A 44 -4.99 -3.60 -5.28
CA LEU A 44 -6.41 -3.46 -5.57
C LEU A 44 -7.13 -2.65 -4.50
N ASN A 45 -6.86 -2.97 -3.22
CA ASN A 45 -7.71 -2.48 -2.12
C ASN A 45 -7.24 -1.16 -1.52
N TYR A 46 -5.92 -0.88 -1.49
CA TYR A 46 -5.33 0.20 -0.69
C TYR A 46 -4.20 0.96 -1.39
N GLY A 47 -3.79 0.52 -2.59
CA GLY A 47 -2.62 1.03 -3.29
C GLY A 47 -2.94 1.63 -4.65
N CYS A 48 -2.49 0.96 -5.71
CA CYS A 48 -2.49 1.48 -7.08
C CYS A 48 -3.88 1.86 -7.59
N VAL A 49 -4.85 0.97 -7.42
CA VAL A 49 -6.20 1.18 -7.96
C VAL A 49 -6.87 2.38 -7.31
N PRO A 50 -7.04 2.45 -5.97
CA PRO A 50 -7.68 3.59 -5.35
C PRO A 50 -6.89 4.89 -5.49
N SER A 51 -5.56 4.86 -5.44
CA SER A 51 -4.75 6.08 -5.56
C SER A 51 -4.83 6.68 -6.96
N LYS A 52 -4.75 5.86 -8.02
CA LYS A 52 -4.82 6.34 -9.41
C LYS A 52 -6.23 6.79 -9.78
N ALA A 53 -7.26 6.12 -9.27
CA ALA A 53 -8.64 6.57 -9.43
C ALA A 53 -8.87 7.95 -8.76
N LEU A 54 -8.34 8.15 -7.54
CA LEU A 54 -8.43 9.43 -6.83
C LEU A 54 -7.64 10.54 -7.55
N LEU A 55 -6.41 10.24 -8.00
CA LEU A 55 -5.59 11.17 -8.78
C LEU A 55 -6.25 11.56 -10.10
N ALA A 56 -6.90 10.62 -10.80
CA ALA A 56 -7.63 10.91 -12.03
C ALA A 56 -8.81 11.86 -11.77
N ALA A 57 -9.60 11.60 -10.73
CA ALA A 57 -10.68 12.51 -10.33
C ALA A 57 -10.16 13.91 -9.96
N ALA A 58 -9.03 13.95 -9.21
CA ALA A 58 -8.37 15.19 -8.81
C ALA A 58 -7.78 15.96 -10.01
N ALA A 59 -7.27 15.25 -11.02
CA ALA A 59 -6.78 15.88 -12.26
C ALA A 59 -7.90 16.57 -13.04
N VAL A 60 -9.09 15.94 -13.13
CA VAL A 60 -10.27 16.56 -13.74
C VAL A 60 -10.69 17.83 -12.98
N ALA A 61 -10.72 17.76 -11.64
CA ALA A 61 -11.03 18.92 -10.81
C ALA A 61 -10.03 20.07 -11.00
N HIS A 62 -8.74 19.76 -11.07
CA HIS A 62 -7.66 20.74 -11.30
C HIS A 62 -7.72 21.36 -12.70
N GLY A 63 -7.98 20.55 -13.74
CA GLY A 63 -8.05 21.03 -15.14
C GLY A 63 -9.17 22.06 -15.36
N GLN A 64 -10.20 22.05 -14.54
CA GLN A 64 -11.28 23.04 -14.60
C GLN A 64 -10.91 24.39 -13.98
N GLY A 65 -9.78 24.50 -13.28
CA GLY A 65 -9.21 25.78 -12.83
C GLY A 65 -8.76 26.70 -13.96
N GLY A 66 -8.84 26.23 -15.22
CA GLY A 66 -8.38 26.95 -16.41
C GLY A 66 -6.87 26.90 -16.59
N ASN A 67 -6.41 27.55 -17.66
CA ASN A 67 -4.98 27.73 -17.93
C ASN A 67 -4.78 29.13 -18.56
N ALA A 68 -4.42 30.09 -17.74
CA ALA A 68 -4.26 31.48 -18.17
C ALA A 68 -3.18 31.64 -19.27
N ALA A 69 -2.13 30.81 -19.23
CA ALA A 69 -1.07 30.83 -20.26
C ALA A 69 -1.59 30.37 -21.63
N MET A 70 -2.66 29.58 -21.66
CA MET A 70 -3.33 29.14 -22.88
C MET A 70 -4.61 29.93 -23.19
N GLY A 71 -4.89 31.02 -22.44
CA GLY A 71 -6.07 31.84 -22.62
C GLY A 71 -7.37 31.18 -22.15
N VAL A 72 -7.31 30.11 -21.38
CA VAL A 72 -8.47 29.38 -20.87
C VAL A 72 -8.79 29.86 -19.45
N GLY A 73 -9.94 30.50 -19.27
CA GLY A 73 -10.44 30.93 -17.96
C GLY A 73 -10.91 29.75 -17.10
N PRO A 74 -11.04 29.95 -15.75
CA PRO A 74 -11.55 28.92 -14.87
C PRO A 74 -13.00 28.58 -15.17
N GLY A 75 -13.33 27.30 -15.25
CA GLY A 75 -14.69 26.79 -15.28
C GLY A 75 -15.39 26.92 -13.92
N LYS A 76 -16.71 26.98 -13.91
CA LYS A 76 -17.48 26.85 -12.66
C LYS A 76 -17.55 25.37 -12.26
N THR A 77 -16.72 24.93 -11.33
CA THR A 77 -16.78 23.54 -10.84
C THR A 77 -16.87 23.52 -9.33
N THR A 78 -17.79 22.71 -8.88
CA THR A 78 -17.83 22.23 -7.50
C THR A 78 -17.33 20.78 -7.50
N ALA A 79 -16.07 20.56 -7.19
CA ALA A 79 -15.57 19.20 -6.95
C ALA A 79 -16.27 18.64 -5.70
N SER A 80 -17.01 17.55 -5.85
CA SER A 80 -17.59 16.84 -4.72
C SER A 80 -16.62 15.76 -4.29
N TYR A 81 -15.97 15.95 -3.14
CA TYR A 81 -15.04 14.98 -2.56
C TYR A 81 -15.72 13.61 -2.38
N GLY A 82 -16.93 13.57 -1.81
CA GLY A 82 -17.68 12.33 -1.63
C GLY A 82 -17.93 11.59 -2.95
N LYS A 83 -18.31 12.31 -4.03
CA LYS A 83 -18.49 11.69 -5.36
C LYS A 83 -17.17 11.19 -5.95
N ALA A 84 -16.07 11.89 -5.75
CA ALA A 84 -14.75 11.40 -6.17
C ALA A 84 -14.42 10.08 -5.46
N LYS A 85 -14.76 9.95 -4.18
CA LYS A 85 -14.60 8.71 -3.41
C LYS A 85 -15.57 7.61 -3.89
N ASP A 86 -16.77 7.94 -4.34
CA ASP A 86 -17.68 6.96 -4.98
C ASP A 86 -17.08 6.40 -6.27
N VAL A 87 -16.41 7.23 -7.07
CA VAL A 87 -15.68 6.78 -8.27
C VAL A 87 -14.55 5.83 -7.88
N VAL A 88 -13.78 6.15 -6.85
CA VAL A 88 -12.71 5.25 -6.35
C VAL A 88 -13.27 3.88 -5.98
N ALA A 89 -14.35 3.83 -5.19
CA ALA A 89 -15.00 2.58 -4.81
C ALA A 89 -15.50 1.81 -6.04
N SER A 90 -16.17 2.50 -6.97
CA SER A 90 -16.66 1.88 -8.22
C SER A 90 -15.54 1.29 -9.07
N VAL A 91 -14.36 1.91 -9.14
CA VAL A 91 -13.22 1.37 -9.88
C VAL A 91 -12.67 0.11 -9.21
N ILE A 92 -12.59 0.10 -7.87
CA ILE A 92 -12.22 -1.11 -7.12
C ILE A 92 -13.21 -2.23 -7.41
N ASP A 93 -14.51 -1.97 -7.31
CA ASP A 93 -15.58 -2.95 -7.56
C ASP A 93 -15.57 -3.50 -8.99
N GLN A 94 -15.18 -2.70 -9.98
CA GLN A 94 -15.04 -3.14 -11.38
C GLN A 94 -13.84 -4.08 -11.58
N ILE A 95 -12.76 -3.90 -10.83
CA ILE A 95 -11.53 -4.69 -10.97
C ILE A 95 -11.57 -5.92 -10.06
N ALA A 96 -12.19 -5.85 -8.89
CA ALA A 96 -12.22 -6.91 -7.89
C ALA A 96 -12.60 -8.30 -8.42
N PRO A 97 -13.57 -8.45 -9.36
CA PRO A 97 -13.88 -9.77 -9.95
C PRO A 97 -12.69 -10.44 -10.64
N HIS A 98 -11.71 -9.67 -11.13
CA HIS A 98 -10.50 -10.24 -11.75
C HIS A 98 -9.53 -10.85 -10.74
N ASP A 99 -9.63 -10.48 -9.48
CA ASP A 99 -8.79 -10.97 -8.39
C ASP A 99 -9.59 -11.78 -7.36
N SER A 100 -10.81 -12.18 -7.67
CA SER A 100 -11.73 -12.82 -6.75
C SER A 100 -11.45 -14.32 -6.54
N VAL A 101 -11.94 -14.86 -5.41
CA VAL A 101 -11.92 -16.29 -5.10
C VAL A 101 -12.58 -17.09 -6.21
N GLU A 102 -13.77 -16.67 -6.65
CA GLU A 102 -14.57 -17.37 -7.67
C GLU A 102 -13.80 -17.48 -8.99
N ARG A 103 -13.08 -16.42 -9.38
CA ARG A 103 -12.25 -16.48 -10.60
C ARG A 103 -11.11 -17.47 -10.46
N PHE A 104 -10.39 -17.47 -9.35
CA PHE A 104 -9.24 -18.35 -9.15
C PHE A 104 -9.66 -19.81 -8.97
N ASP A 105 -10.77 -20.07 -8.29
CA ASP A 105 -11.38 -21.41 -8.23
C ASP A 105 -11.79 -21.88 -9.65
N GLY A 106 -12.39 -20.99 -10.44
CA GLY A 106 -12.73 -21.26 -11.84
C GLY A 106 -11.52 -21.54 -12.74
N LEU A 107 -10.32 -21.05 -12.39
CA LEU A 107 -9.07 -21.39 -13.05
C LEU A 107 -8.49 -22.74 -12.59
N GLY A 108 -9.02 -23.35 -11.53
CA GLY A 108 -8.53 -24.58 -10.93
C GLY A 108 -7.53 -24.41 -9.79
N VAL A 109 -7.42 -23.20 -9.24
CA VAL A 109 -6.68 -22.93 -8.01
C VAL A 109 -7.57 -23.26 -6.82
N THR A 110 -7.08 -23.97 -5.81
CA THR A 110 -7.79 -24.13 -4.54
C THR A 110 -7.47 -22.91 -3.66
N VAL A 111 -8.44 -22.00 -3.49
CA VAL A 111 -8.28 -20.83 -2.63
C VAL A 111 -8.72 -21.16 -1.20
N ILE A 112 -7.89 -20.81 -0.24
CA ILE A 112 -8.18 -20.94 1.20
C ILE A 112 -8.06 -19.55 1.83
N GLU A 113 -9.16 -19.03 2.32
CA GLU A 113 -9.24 -17.73 2.99
C GLU A 113 -8.79 -17.88 4.46
N ASP A 114 -7.46 -18.00 4.66
CA ASP A 114 -6.84 -18.12 5.98
C ASP A 114 -5.35 -17.72 5.93
N TYR A 115 -4.80 -17.43 7.10
CA TYR A 115 -3.38 -17.15 7.27
C TYR A 115 -2.57 -18.43 7.35
N GLY A 116 -1.50 -18.52 6.55
CA GLY A 116 -0.57 -19.64 6.57
C GLY A 116 0.68 -19.37 7.42
N HIS A 117 1.14 -20.36 8.17
CA HIS A 117 2.43 -20.34 8.86
C HIS A 117 3.15 -21.68 8.74
N PHE A 118 4.47 -21.64 8.69
CA PHE A 118 5.28 -22.86 8.65
C PHE A 118 5.25 -23.61 9.98
N ILE A 119 5.03 -24.91 9.91
CA ILE A 119 5.17 -25.83 11.04
C ILE A 119 6.37 -26.74 10.86
N SER A 120 6.93 -26.82 9.66
CA SER A 120 8.16 -27.56 9.32
C SER A 120 8.78 -26.97 8.04
N PRO A 121 9.96 -27.40 7.59
CA PRO A 121 10.56 -26.95 6.33
C PRO A 121 9.72 -27.21 5.07
N THR A 122 8.69 -28.03 5.14
CA THR A 122 7.89 -28.46 4.00
C THR A 122 6.40 -28.38 4.21
N GLU A 123 5.94 -28.04 5.41
CA GLU A 123 4.52 -28.00 5.77
C GLU A 123 4.12 -26.62 6.26
N VAL A 124 2.99 -26.15 5.75
CA VAL A 124 2.32 -24.90 6.17
C VAL A 124 0.97 -25.25 6.75
N GLN A 125 0.66 -24.70 7.90
CA GLN A 125 -0.66 -24.80 8.51
C GLN A 125 -1.48 -23.54 8.20
N ALA A 126 -2.75 -23.73 7.83
CA ALA A 126 -3.76 -22.71 7.68
C ALA A 126 -5.06 -23.20 8.34
N GLY A 127 -5.42 -22.63 9.48
CA GLY A 127 -6.53 -23.10 10.30
C GLY A 127 -6.39 -24.58 10.69
N GLU A 128 -7.37 -25.39 10.34
CA GLU A 128 -7.35 -26.85 10.57
C GLU A 128 -6.71 -27.68 9.44
N ARG A 129 -6.11 -27.01 8.46
CA ARG A 129 -5.46 -27.65 7.30
C ARG A 129 -3.96 -27.61 7.40
N VAL A 130 -3.31 -28.72 7.01
CA VAL A 130 -1.86 -28.80 6.82
C VAL A 130 -1.57 -29.07 5.36
N ILE A 131 -0.85 -28.15 4.73
CA ILE A 131 -0.53 -28.19 3.30
C ILE A 131 0.94 -28.55 3.12
N THR A 132 1.18 -29.61 2.34
CA THR A 132 2.53 -30.01 1.90
C THR A 132 2.67 -29.73 0.42
N ALA A 133 3.69 -28.97 0.02
CA ALA A 133 3.90 -28.59 -1.38
C ALA A 133 5.31 -28.93 -1.90
N ARG A 134 5.43 -29.18 -3.21
CA ARG A 134 6.73 -29.33 -3.87
C ARG A 134 7.51 -28.03 -3.89
N ARG A 135 6.78 -26.91 -4.08
CA ARG A 135 7.30 -25.53 -4.02
C ARG A 135 6.32 -24.65 -3.27
N ILE A 136 6.88 -23.73 -2.51
CA ILE A 136 6.12 -22.73 -1.76
C ILE A 136 6.58 -21.35 -2.20
N VAL A 137 5.63 -20.45 -2.47
CA VAL A 137 5.90 -19.06 -2.82
C VAL A 137 5.29 -18.15 -1.78
N ILE A 138 6.13 -17.38 -1.11
CA ILE A 138 5.71 -16.36 -0.14
C ILE A 138 5.54 -15.05 -0.91
N ALA A 139 4.32 -14.50 -0.91
CA ALA A 139 3.92 -13.27 -1.59
C ALA A 139 3.08 -12.38 -0.66
N THR A 140 3.40 -12.36 0.63
CA THR A 140 2.63 -11.67 1.68
C THR A 140 2.79 -10.15 1.67
N GLY A 141 3.67 -9.61 0.82
CA GLY A 141 3.80 -8.18 0.61
C GLY A 141 4.29 -7.40 1.82
N SER A 142 3.79 -6.18 1.94
CA SER A 142 4.08 -5.23 3.01
C SER A 142 2.83 -4.48 3.45
N SER A 143 2.88 -3.86 4.62
CA SER A 143 1.84 -3.00 5.19
C SER A 143 2.43 -1.63 5.54
N PRO A 144 1.61 -0.59 5.74
CA PRO A 144 2.11 0.72 6.16
C PRO A 144 2.91 0.61 7.47
N PHE A 145 4.07 1.26 7.50
CA PHE A 145 4.83 1.39 8.73
C PHE A 145 4.35 2.61 9.50
N VAL A 146 4.00 2.42 10.76
CA VAL A 146 3.63 3.50 11.69
C VAL A 146 4.69 3.53 12.80
N PRO A 147 5.55 4.55 12.84
CA PRO A 147 6.58 4.67 13.87
C PRO A 147 5.94 5.02 15.22
N PRO A 148 6.60 4.68 16.33
CA PRO A 148 6.12 4.98 17.67
C PRO A 148 6.36 6.47 18.02
N ILE A 149 5.62 7.37 17.37
CA ILE A 149 5.67 8.80 17.69
C ILE A 149 4.86 9.06 18.98
N PRO A 150 5.42 9.74 19.97
CA PRO A 150 4.71 10.10 21.20
C PRO A 150 3.36 10.76 20.93
N GLY A 151 2.29 10.27 21.56
CA GLY A 151 0.92 10.76 21.44
C GLY A 151 0.17 10.31 20.18
N LEU A 152 0.82 9.67 19.20
CA LEU A 152 0.16 9.24 17.96
C LEU A 152 -0.96 8.21 18.22
N SER A 153 -0.82 7.34 19.22
CA SER A 153 -1.85 6.34 19.58
C SER A 153 -3.15 6.96 20.08
N ASP A 154 -3.10 8.19 20.56
CA ASP A 154 -4.23 8.89 21.19
C ASP A 154 -4.97 9.78 20.19
N VAL A 155 -4.44 9.93 18.98
CA VAL A 155 -4.99 10.79 17.92
C VAL A 155 -5.44 9.94 16.74
N PRO A 156 -6.63 10.16 16.17
CA PRO A 156 -7.03 9.49 14.93
C PRO A 156 -6.09 9.83 13.78
N TYR A 157 -5.55 8.81 13.14
CA TYR A 157 -4.73 8.96 11.93
C TYR A 157 -5.15 7.98 10.85
N TYR A 158 -4.77 8.30 9.62
CA TYR A 158 -4.98 7.47 8.44
C TYR A 158 -3.65 6.88 7.96
N THR A 159 -3.74 5.75 7.29
CA THR A 159 -2.68 5.17 6.46
C THR A 159 -3.20 5.01 5.03
N ASN A 160 -2.40 4.46 4.11
CA ASN A 160 -2.92 4.11 2.78
C ASN A 160 -4.07 3.09 2.85
N GLU A 161 -4.18 2.28 3.90
CA GLU A 161 -5.26 1.31 4.08
C GLU A 161 -6.60 1.97 4.46
N THR A 162 -6.59 3.15 5.06
CA THR A 162 -7.81 3.78 5.60
C THR A 162 -8.15 5.14 4.98
N ILE A 163 -7.23 5.82 4.31
CA ILE A 163 -7.47 7.15 3.72
C ILE A 163 -8.55 7.11 2.63
N PHE A 164 -8.70 5.99 1.96
CA PHE A 164 -9.69 5.84 0.90
C PHE A 164 -11.12 5.69 1.43
N ASP A 165 -11.31 5.34 2.71
CA ASP A 165 -12.62 5.26 3.37
C ASP A 165 -13.15 6.63 3.81
N LEU A 166 -12.29 7.65 3.86
CA LEU A 166 -12.65 9.01 4.27
C LEU A 166 -13.65 9.61 3.29
N ARG A 167 -14.87 9.92 3.78
CA ARG A 167 -15.99 10.43 2.95
C ARG A 167 -16.13 11.95 2.98
N ALA A 168 -15.74 12.57 4.08
CA ALA A 168 -15.71 14.02 4.21
C ALA A 168 -14.35 14.57 3.78
N ARG A 169 -14.36 15.68 3.05
CA ARG A 169 -13.11 16.35 2.66
C ARG A 169 -12.41 16.92 3.89
N PRO A 170 -11.14 16.58 4.13
CA PRO A 170 -10.35 17.28 5.14
C PRO A 170 -10.26 18.77 4.84
N ASP A 171 -10.49 19.63 5.82
CA ASP A 171 -10.20 21.05 5.65
C ASP A 171 -8.70 21.28 5.55
N HIS A 172 -7.92 20.62 6.41
CA HIS A 172 -6.47 20.64 6.36
C HIS A 172 -5.91 19.24 6.66
N LEU A 173 -5.30 18.61 5.68
CA LEU A 173 -4.63 17.31 5.80
C LEU A 173 -3.15 17.52 6.08
N LEU A 174 -2.69 17.03 7.24
CA LEU A 174 -1.27 16.87 7.55
C LEU A 174 -0.82 15.50 7.06
N ILE A 175 0.33 15.43 6.40
CA ILE A 175 0.93 14.17 5.92
C ILE A 175 2.34 14.07 6.49
N ILE A 176 2.61 13.03 7.28
CA ILE A 176 3.97 12.71 7.71
C ILE A 176 4.54 11.69 6.73
N GLY A 177 5.60 12.11 5.99
CA GLY A 177 6.29 11.33 4.97
C GLY A 177 6.17 11.91 3.56
N GLY A 178 7.32 12.26 2.98
CA GLY A 178 7.48 12.88 1.65
C GLY A 178 7.85 11.90 0.54
N GLY A 179 7.55 10.60 0.71
CA GLY A 179 7.71 9.58 -0.33
C GLY A 179 6.56 9.60 -1.34
N PRO A 180 6.61 8.73 -2.38
CA PRO A 180 5.61 8.70 -3.46
C PRO A 180 4.17 8.65 -2.98
N ILE A 181 3.85 7.78 -2.00
CA ILE A 181 2.48 7.64 -1.45
C ILE A 181 2.01 8.96 -0.82
N GLY A 182 2.84 9.56 0.04
CA GLY A 182 2.49 10.83 0.70
C GLY A 182 2.25 11.95 -0.31
N MET A 183 3.12 12.06 -1.33
CA MET A 183 3.04 13.12 -2.32
C MET A 183 1.88 12.91 -3.32
N GLU A 184 1.55 11.67 -3.71
CA GLU A 184 0.33 11.38 -4.49
C GLU A 184 -0.93 11.78 -3.71
N MET A 185 -1.01 11.42 -2.44
CA MET A 185 -2.15 11.78 -1.60
C MET A 185 -2.21 13.30 -1.35
N ALA A 186 -1.07 13.95 -1.18
CA ALA A 186 -1.00 15.41 -1.08
C ALA A 186 -1.60 16.09 -2.31
N GLN A 187 -1.18 15.69 -3.49
CA GLN A 187 -1.67 16.27 -4.74
C GLN A 187 -3.17 16.02 -4.95
N ALA A 188 -3.61 14.78 -4.74
CA ALA A 188 -5.02 14.42 -4.90
C ALA A 188 -5.93 15.25 -3.98
N HIS A 189 -5.62 15.33 -2.69
CA HIS A 189 -6.42 16.07 -1.71
C HIS A 189 -6.34 17.58 -1.96
N ARG A 190 -5.16 18.12 -2.32
CA ARG A 190 -5.02 19.54 -2.68
C ARG A 190 -5.91 19.92 -3.86
N ARG A 191 -5.88 19.14 -4.92
CA ARG A 191 -6.71 19.37 -6.13
C ARG A 191 -8.21 19.21 -5.87
N LEU A 192 -8.60 18.38 -4.89
CA LEU A 192 -9.97 18.22 -4.42
C LEU A 192 -10.39 19.26 -3.38
N GLY A 193 -9.51 20.25 -3.08
CA GLY A 193 -9.85 21.45 -2.32
C GLY A 193 -9.45 21.45 -0.85
N SER A 194 -8.67 20.48 -0.37
CA SER A 194 -8.09 20.51 0.96
C SER A 194 -6.87 21.45 1.02
N LYS A 195 -6.63 22.07 2.16
CA LYS A 195 -5.28 22.55 2.49
C LYS A 195 -4.44 21.31 2.81
N VAL A 196 -3.18 21.29 2.38
CA VAL A 196 -2.28 20.14 2.59
C VAL A 196 -0.91 20.64 3.02
N THR A 197 -0.38 20.06 4.10
CA THR A 197 1.00 20.22 4.55
C THR A 197 1.66 18.85 4.61
N VAL A 198 2.78 18.70 3.90
CA VAL A 198 3.64 17.50 3.95
C VAL A 198 4.81 17.80 4.88
N ILE A 199 5.04 16.94 5.85
CA ILE A 199 6.09 17.03 6.86
C ILE A 199 7.06 15.88 6.64
N GLU A 200 8.30 16.19 6.26
CA GLU A 200 9.33 15.20 5.96
C GLU A 200 10.57 15.45 6.83
N GLY A 201 11.03 14.39 7.49
CA GLY A 201 12.18 14.47 8.40
C GLY A 201 13.54 14.68 7.70
N GLN A 202 13.60 14.35 6.42
CA GLN A 202 14.80 14.51 5.59
C GLN A 202 14.46 15.37 4.36
N GLN A 203 14.56 14.78 3.19
CA GLN A 203 14.22 15.37 1.89
C GLN A 203 13.12 14.54 1.24
N VAL A 204 12.15 15.20 0.61
CA VAL A 204 11.13 14.51 -0.17
C VAL A 204 11.74 13.80 -1.37
N PHE A 205 11.21 12.64 -1.74
CA PHE A 205 11.73 11.79 -2.82
C PHE A 205 13.24 11.47 -2.70
N ALA A 206 13.76 11.29 -1.46
CA ALA A 206 15.20 11.11 -1.20
C ALA A 206 15.83 9.89 -1.90
N LYS A 207 15.03 8.97 -2.45
CA LYS A 207 15.49 7.77 -3.18
C LYS A 207 15.38 7.90 -4.70
N ASP A 208 14.82 9.00 -5.18
CA ASP A 208 14.55 9.25 -6.59
C ASP A 208 15.65 10.13 -7.20
N ASP A 209 15.64 10.27 -8.54
CA ASP A 209 16.55 11.17 -9.24
C ASP A 209 16.31 12.62 -8.77
N PRO A 210 17.35 13.33 -8.26
CA PRO A 210 17.17 14.63 -7.64
C PRO A 210 16.72 15.73 -8.61
N GLU A 211 17.10 15.65 -9.90
CA GLU A 211 16.69 16.64 -10.90
C GLU A 211 15.19 16.48 -11.22
N LEU A 212 14.72 15.24 -11.39
CA LEU A 212 13.31 14.94 -11.63
C LEU A 212 12.47 15.23 -10.40
N ALA A 213 12.95 14.87 -9.20
CA ALA A 213 12.31 15.17 -7.94
C ALA A 213 12.12 16.68 -7.74
N ALA A 214 13.14 17.51 -8.04
CA ALA A 214 13.05 18.95 -7.89
C ALA A 214 11.96 19.57 -8.79
N ILE A 215 11.83 19.10 -10.03
CA ILE A 215 10.78 19.57 -10.96
C ILE A 215 9.38 19.24 -10.39
N LEU A 216 9.19 18.03 -9.91
CA LEU A 216 7.91 17.60 -9.34
C LEU A 216 7.58 18.36 -8.06
N VAL A 217 8.54 18.50 -7.16
CA VAL A 217 8.37 19.23 -5.89
C VAL A 217 7.98 20.68 -6.15
N GLN A 218 8.66 21.36 -7.09
CA GLN A 218 8.30 22.73 -7.47
C GLN A 218 6.86 22.81 -7.99
N LYS A 219 6.47 21.88 -8.86
CA LYS A 219 5.10 21.81 -9.38
C LYS A 219 4.05 21.62 -8.26
N LEU A 220 4.33 20.78 -7.28
CA LEU A 220 3.43 20.55 -6.15
C LEU A 220 3.33 21.79 -5.24
N ARG A 221 4.45 22.50 -5.02
CA ARG A 221 4.44 23.80 -4.33
C ARG A 221 3.62 24.86 -5.08
N ASP A 222 3.76 24.92 -6.41
CA ASP A 222 2.97 25.83 -7.26
C ASP A 222 1.46 25.55 -7.20
N GLU A 223 1.08 24.29 -6.99
CA GLU A 223 -0.30 23.88 -6.73
C GLU A 223 -0.79 24.25 -5.31
N GLY A 224 0.09 24.79 -4.47
CA GLY A 224 -0.23 25.28 -3.12
C GLY A 224 -0.15 24.20 -2.05
N ILE A 225 0.65 23.15 -2.25
CA ILE A 225 1.00 22.20 -1.20
C ILE A 225 2.17 22.77 -0.40
N GLU A 226 2.00 22.87 0.90
CA GLU A 226 3.09 23.23 1.82
C GLU A 226 3.96 21.98 2.04
N ILE A 227 5.23 22.07 1.65
CA ILE A 227 6.20 20.96 1.78
C ILE A 227 7.32 21.41 2.69
N VAL A 228 7.40 20.80 3.87
CA VAL A 228 8.36 21.11 4.93
C VAL A 228 9.34 19.95 5.04
N GLU A 229 10.59 20.22 4.70
CA GLU A 229 11.70 19.26 4.74
C GLU A 229 12.59 19.51 5.96
N GLY A 230 13.31 18.48 6.40
CA GLY A 230 14.17 18.56 7.59
C GLY A 230 13.40 18.68 8.92
N ALA A 231 12.09 18.43 8.91
CA ALA A 231 11.18 18.55 10.04
C ALA A 231 10.77 17.18 10.57
N LEU A 232 11.59 16.58 11.41
CA LEU A 232 11.29 15.28 12.02
C LEU A 232 10.15 15.41 13.03
N ALA A 233 9.06 14.66 12.84
CA ALA A 233 7.95 14.60 13.76
C ALA A 233 8.40 14.00 15.11
N GLN A 234 8.21 14.75 16.21
CA GLN A 234 8.63 14.40 17.57
C GLN A 234 7.46 13.96 18.43
N SER A 235 6.29 14.57 18.24
CA SER A 235 5.06 14.20 18.95
C SER A 235 3.83 14.59 18.13
N VAL A 236 2.73 13.94 18.45
CA VAL A 236 1.39 14.24 17.91
C VAL A 236 0.45 14.43 19.08
N SER A 237 -0.45 15.40 18.99
CA SER A 237 -1.48 15.65 20.00
C SER A 237 -2.77 16.14 19.34
N GLY A 238 -3.86 16.15 20.10
CA GLY A 238 -5.16 16.64 19.65
C GLY A 238 -6.24 15.57 19.65
N THR A 239 -7.27 15.80 18.86
CA THR A 239 -8.46 14.93 18.73
C THR A 239 -8.90 14.85 17.29
N GLY A 240 -10.00 14.12 16.99
CA GLY A 240 -10.58 14.12 15.64
C GLY A 240 -11.05 15.52 15.24
N GLY A 241 -10.49 16.05 14.16
CA GLY A 241 -10.79 17.40 13.65
C GLY A 241 -9.86 18.51 14.12
N ASP A 242 -8.94 18.22 15.06
CA ASP A 242 -7.92 19.16 15.55
C ASP A 242 -6.66 18.39 15.94
N VAL A 243 -5.68 18.34 15.06
CA VAL A 243 -4.44 17.58 15.19
C VAL A 243 -3.26 18.52 15.13
N THR A 244 -2.35 18.38 16.07
CA THR A 244 -1.07 19.11 16.12
C THR A 244 0.07 18.12 15.98
N VAL A 245 0.98 18.38 15.04
CA VAL A 245 2.26 17.67 14.88
C VAL A 245 3.38 18.61 15.31
N SER A 246 4.06 18.27 16.40
CA SER A 246 5.27 18.99 16.85
C SER A 246 6.50 18.36 16.20
N THR A 247 7.36 19.19 15.65
CA THR A 247 8.58 18.78 14.94
C THR A 247 9.81 19.51 15.45
N SER A 248 10.98 19.13 14.95
CA SER A 248 12.23 19.89 15.18
C SER A 248 12.20 21.30 14.58
N GLY A 249 11.29 21.60 13.65
CA GLY A 249 11.18 22.89 12.95
C GLY A 249 9.98 23.75 13.37
N GLY A 250 9.15 23.27 14.33
CA GLY A 250 7.94 23.98 14.78
C GLY A 250 6.72 23.07 14.86
N GLU A 251 5.56 23.70 15.05
CA GLU A 251 4.28 23.00 15.15
C GLU A 251 3.40 23.22 13.91
N PHE A 252 2.71 22.16 13.51
CA PHE A 252 1.78 22.16 12.38
C PHE A 252 0.40 21.72 12.85
N HIS A 253 -0.62 22.51 12.50
CA HIS A 253 -2.00 22.27 12.92
C HIS A 253 -2.85 21.89 11.72
N GLY A 254 -3.70 20.89 11.87
CA GLY A 254 -4.59 20.41 10.82
C GLY A 254 -5.80 19.67 11.38
N THR A 255 -6.68 19.24 10.50
CA THR A 255 -7.90 18.52 10.90
C THR A 255 -7.77 16.99 10.80
N HIS A 256 -6.86 16.52 9.93
CA HIS A 256 -6.64 15.09 9.68
C HIS A 256 -5.14 14.81 9.51
N LEU A 257 -4.72 13.61 9.90
CA LEU A 257 -3.34 13.17 9.83
C LEU A 257 -3.22 11.90 8.99
N LEU A 258 -2.34 11.90 7.98
CA LEU A 258 -1.96 10.73 7.19
C LEU A 258 -0.52 10.33 7.50
N MET A 259 -0.32 9.06 7.85
CA MET A 259 0.99 8.46 8.03
C MET A 259 1.44 7.78 6.73
N ALA A 260 2.54 8.27 6.13
CA ALA A 260 3.09 7.78 4.85
C ALA A 260 4.62 7.65 4.89
N VAL A 261 5.17 7.20 6.04
CA VAL A 261 6.62 7.19 6.32
C VAL A 261 7.36 5.94 5.84
N GLY A 262 6.68 5.06 5.12
CA GLY A 262 7.25 3.84 4.56
C GLY A 262 6.39 2.60 4.79
N ARG A 263 6.98 1.45 4.49
CA ARG A 263 6.29 0.15 4.54
C ARG A 263 7.12 -0.86 5.32
N LYS A 264 6.44 -1.82 5.93
CA LYS A 264 7.00 -2.91 6.70
C LYS A 264 6.59 -4.23 6.02
N VAL A 265 7.55 -5.11 5.78
CA VAL A 265 7.31 -6.43 5.19
C VAL A 265 6.49 -7.34 6.12
N ASN A 266 5.60 -8.13 5.55
CA ASN A 266 4.67 -8.99 6.30
C ASN A 266 5.26 -10.38 6.50
N ILE A 267 6.07 -10.55 7.55
CA ILE A 267 6.76 -11.80 7.87
C ILE A 267 6.40 -12.39 9.26
N GLU A 268 5.81 -11.59 10.14
CA GLU A 268 5.65 -11.95 11.56
C GLU A 268 4.78 -13.19 11.80
N ARG A 269 3.78 -13.41 10.92
CA ARG A 269 2.85 -14.55 11.06
C ARG A 269 3.35 -15.82 10.41
N LEU A 270 4.47 -15.78 9.67
CA LEU A 270 4.91 -16.90 8.83
C LEU A 270 5.66 -17.99 9.56
N ASN A 271 6.24 -17.70 10.74
CA ASN A 271 7.12 -18.64 11.48
C ASN A 271 8.26 -19.17 10.60
N LEU A 272 9.01 -18.24 9.99
CA LEU A 272 10.06 -18.52 9.00
C LEU A 272 11.20 -19.38 9.55
N GLU A 273 11.47 -19.31 10.84
CA GLU A 273 12.47 -20.09 11.55
C GLU A 273 12.19 -21.59 11.47
N ALA A 274 10.90 -21.99 11.60
CA ALA A 274 10.49 -23.40 11.47
C ALA A 274 10.79 -23.98 10.08
N ALA A 275 10.84 -23.10 9.07
CA ALA A 275 11.18 -23.47 7.70
C ALA A 275 12.68 -23.34 7.37
N GLY A 276 13.52 -22.85 8.29
CA GLY A 276 14.93 -22.57 8.06
C GLY A 276 15.16 -21.44 7.05
N ILE A 277 14.25 -20.46 7.00
CA ILE A 277 14.30 -19.33 6.06
C ILE A 277 15.00 -18.15 6.72
N ALA A 278 16.05 -17.65 6.07
CA ALA A 278 16.78 -16.46 6.51
C ALA A 278 16.03 -15.18 6.13
N PHE A 279 15.90 -14.27 7.09
CA PHE A 279 15.23 -12.98 6.90
C PHE A 279 15.82 -11.91 7.83
N ASP A 280 15.52 -10.65 7.55
CA ASP A 280 15.74 -9.54 8.46
C ASP A 280 14.62 -8.50 8.32
N ARG A 281 14.81 -7.29 8.84
CA ARG A 281 13.83 -6.19 8.77
C ARG A 281 13.51 -5.74 7.33
N SER A 282 14.40 -6.00 6.38
CA SER A 282 14.18 -5.64 4.96
C SER A 282 13.39 -6.72 4.19
N GLY A 283 13.22 -7.92 4.76
CA GLY A 283 12.48 -9.02 4.16
C GLY A 283 13.22 -10.35 4.14
N ILE A 284 12.64 -11.31 3.43
CA ILE A 284 13.18 -12.65 3.24
C ILE A 284 14.40 -12.57 2.32
N LYS A 285 15.52 -13.19 2.72
CA LYS A 285 16.74 -13.24 1.91
C LYS A 285 16.59 -14.23 0.77
N VAL A 286 16.76 -13.73 -0.45
CA VAL A 286 16.63 -14.52 -1.68
C VAL A 286 17.86 -14.38 -2.57
N ASP A 287 18.09 -15.39 -3.40
CA ASP A 287 19.08 -15.35 -4.49
C ASP A 287 18.50 -14.64 -5.74
N ALA A 288 19.30 -14.53 -6.80
CA ALA A 288 18.86 -13.92 -8.07
C ALA A 288 17.69 -14.65 -8.73
N GLY A 289 17.40 -15.88 -8.35
CA GLY A 289 16.25 -16.67 -8.79
C GLY A 289 15.06 -16.57 -7.81
N LEU A 290 15.07 -15.62 -6.89
CA LEU A 290 14.07 -15.40 -5.84
C LEU A 290 13.90 -16.59 -4.88
N ARG A 291 14.90 -17.46 -4.77
CA ARG A 291 14.92 -18.61 -3.87
C ARG A 291 15.45 -18.22 -2.50
N SER A 292 14.76 -18.61 -1.45
CA SER A 292 15.21 -18.43 -0.08
C SER A 292 16.33 -19.43 0.31
N SER A 293 16.83 -19.35 1.56
CA SER A 293 17.73 -20.36 2.14
C SER A 293 17.13 -21.77 2.16
N ASN A 294 15.79 -21.90 2.23
CA ASN A 294 15.07 -23.14 1.98
C ASN A 294 14.85 -23.31 0.48
N ARG A 295 15.54 -24.25 -0.17
CA ARG A 295 15.47 -24.47 -1.63
C ARG A 295 14.09 -24.78 -2.20
N ARG A 296 13.11 -25.10 -1.36
CA ARG A 296 11.71 -25.32 -1.78
C ARG A 296 10.87 -24.06 -1.74
N VAL A 297 11.36 -22.99 -1.09
CA VAL A 297 10.63 -21.78 -0.80
C VAL A 297 11.21 -20.60 -1.58
N TYR A 298 10.34 -19.91 -2.27
CA TYR A 298 10.60 -18.65 -2.98
C TYR A 298 9.91 -17.51 -2.25
N ALA A 299 10.43 -16.29 -2.37
CA ALA A 299 9.73 -15.09 -1.92
C ALA A 299 9.74 -14.05 -3.04
N ILE A 300 8.60 -13.39 -3.26
CA ILE A 300 8.40 -12.44 -4.36
C ILE A 300 7.69 -11.18 -3.87
N GLY A 301 7.90 -10.08 -4.60
CA GLY A 301 7.32 -8.79 -4.26
C GLY A 301 7.96 -8.19 -3.00
N ASP A 302 7.22 -7.32 -2.32
CA ASP A 302 7.73 -6.52 -1.20
C ASP A 302 8.35 -7.36 -0.07
N VAL A 303 7.83 -8.56 0.17
CA VAL A 303 8.32 -9.46 1.24
C VAL A 303 9.75 -9.94 1.00
N ALA A 304 10.23 -9.93 -0.24
CA ALA A 304 11.61 -10.26 -0.59
C ALA A 304 12.57 -9.06 -0.47
N GLY A 305 12.08 -7.90 -0.07
CA GLY A 305 12.86 -6.66 0.01
C GLY A 305 13.08 -5.98 -1.35
N GLY A 306 13.97 -5.01 -1.39
CA GLY A 306 14.25 -4.22 -2.59
C GLY A 306 13.25 -3.08 -2.82
N LEU A 307 12.92 -2.80 -4.07
CA LEU A 307 11.92 -1.80 -4.42
C LEU A 307 10.52 -2.29 -4.10
N GLN A 308 9.80 -1.56 -3.26
CA GLN A 308 8.43 -1.92 -2.83
C GLN A 308 7.41 -1.28 -3.76
N PHE A 309 7.33 -1.78 -5.00
CA PHE A 309 6.39 -1.37 -6.03
C PHE A 309 5.67 -2.59 -6.61
N THR A 310 4.43 -2.38 -7.05
CA THR A 310 3.62 -3.46 -7.63
C THR A 310 4.18 -3.99 -8.95
N HIS A 311 4.92 -3.19 -9.66
CA HIS A 311 5.47 -3.51 -11.00
C HIS A 311 6.98 -3.62 -10.99
#